data_3fe896b581faf324295eabdf41286b1e
#
_entry.id   3fe896b581faf324295eabdf41286b1e
#
_cell.length_a   1.000
_cell.length_b   1.000
_cell.length_c   1.000
_cell.angle_alpha   90.00
_cell.angle_beta   90.00
_cell.angle_gamma   90.00
#
_symmetry.space_group_name_H-M   'P 1'
#
loop_
_entity.id
_entity.type
_entity.pdbx_description
1 polymer ?
#
loop_
_entity_poly.entity_id
_entity_poly.type
_entity_poly.pdbx_seq_one_letter_code
_entity_poly.pdbx_strand_id
1 'polypeptide(L)'
;MLKFGTYSLEQLTRSRTSLMNRYLRRTCYVGLYEDAGSINDVLGRRLQEDILSEFTVASGVFKRTSKERMAAFDNAAITIINDLHYRRKPLVVHDMAVSDGRTACDFFLTLSADLDDSIEFYATDVCLKVTAVREPGRRTTVVVDDKNNVLQLMRPPFVLPMRGIESWLFPMNRLLRIVLMHTTAKRVLERYKSGDEELERREVQLVCREARRLLEERKNFHLDEYDVFERAPRPYSVVRAMNIFNLSYFPESAIAAALINVYESLEEQGLFIVGSNGDAGSTVDGGIYEKRGGGFSCVYSTGKGSAINEVVLRTPSRRERTLRPFSIDARLSQSL
;
A
#
# COMPACT_ATOMS: atom_id res chain seq x y z
N MET A 1 -14.64 -23.32 -11.15
CA MET A 1 -13.50 -23.87 -10.39
C MET A 1 -13.51 -23.28 -8.99
N LEU A 2 -13.06 -24.02 -7.96
CA LEU A 2 -12.91 -23.52 -6.58
C LEU A 2 -11.42 -23.28 -6.27
N LYS A 3 -11.11 -22.14 -5.65
CA LYS A 3 -9.78 -21.80 -5.16
C LYS A 3 -9.75 -22.03 -3.64
N PHE A 4 -8.90 -22.95 -3.18
CA PHE A 4 -8.71 -23.21 -1.75
C PHE A 4 -7.73 -22.21 -1.13
N GLY A 5 -7.85 -22.01 0.18
CA GLY A 5 -6.98 -21.13 0.95
C GLY A 5 -5.77 -21.84 1.56
N THR A 6 -4.80 -21.02 1.98
CA THR A 6 -3.68 -21.41 2.83
C THR A 6 -3.87 -20.74 4.18
N TYR A 7 -4.07 -21.52 5.25
CA TYR A 7 -4.44 -21.03 6.59
C TYR A 7 -3.55 -21.59 7.72
N SER A 8 -2.44 -22.27 7.36
CA SER A 8 -1.42 -22.68 8.31
C SER A 8 -0.01 -22.46 7.71
N LEU A 9 0.99 -22.26 8.58
CA LEU A 9 2.39 -22.09 8.15
C LEU A 9 2.91 -23.33 7.43
N GLU A 10 2.54 -24.51 7.87
CA GLU A 10 2.92 -25.77 7.22
C GLU A 10 2.42 -25.82 5.77
N GLN A 11 1.15 -25.47 5.53
CA GLN A 11 0.58 -25.40 4.18
C GLN A 11 1.30 -24.34 3.35
N LEU A 12 1.63 -23.18 3.94
CA LEU A 12 2.31 -22.09 3.26
C LEU A 12 3.71 -22.51 2.81
N THR A 13 4.46 -23.19 3.68
CA THR A 13 5.81 -23.69 3.39
C THR A 13 5.78 -24.80 2.32
N ARG A 14 4.86 -25.76 2.43
CA ARG A 14 4.69 -26.85 1.46
C ARG A 14 4.23 -26.35 0.08
N SER A 15 3.46 -25.28 0.02
CA SER A 15 2.94 -24.74 -1.23
C SER A 15 4.04 -24.25 -2.17
N ARG A 16 5.18 -23.82 -1.65
CA ARG A 16 6.34 -23.36 -2.43
C ARG A 16 7.10 -24.48 -3.11
N THR A 17 7.09 -25.68 -2.55
CA THR A 17 7.86 -26.84 -3.08
C THR A 17 7.13 -27.59 -4.17
N SER A 18 5.82 -27.38 -4.36
CA SER A 18 5.01 -28.09 -5.35
C SER A 18 4.75 -27.24 -6.59
N LEU A 19 5.17 -27.77 -7.77
CA LEU A 19 4.91 -27.15 -9.07
C LEU A 19 3.42 -26.90 -9.31
N MET A 20 2.55 -27.81 -8.87
CA MET A 20 1.09 -27.69 -9.01
C MET A 20 0.51 -26.53 -8.20
N ASN A 21 1.11 -26.18 -7.06
CA ASN A 21 0.67 -25.06 -6.23
C ASN A 21 1.11 -23.68 -6.80
N ARG A 22 2.13 -23.64 -7.67
CA ARG A 22 2.51 -22.42 -8.41
C ARG A 22 1.43 -21.97 -9.40
N TYR A 23 0.70 -22.91 -10.01
CA TYR A 23 -0.37 -22.57 -10.95
C TYR A 23 -1.70 -22.26 -10.24
N LEU A 24 -1.95 -22.85 -9.08
CA LEU A 24 -3.11 -22.58 -8.25
C LEU A 24 -2.72 -21.56 -7.17
N ARG A 25 -2.56 -20.28 -7.54
CA ARG A 25 -2.36 -19.22 -6.55
C ARG A 25 -3.41 -19.31 -5.47
N ARG A 26 -3.01 -19.76 -4.28
CA ARG A 26 -3.90 -19.91 -3.13
C ARG A 26 -3.95 -18.60 -2.38
N THR A 27 -5.12 -18.14 -2.00
CA THR A 27 -5.25 -16.99 -1.10
C THR A 27 -4.71 -17.37 0.28
N CYS A 28 -3.75 -16.61 0.78
CA CYS A 28 -3.17 -16.83 2.09
C CYS A 28 -3.95 -16.08 3.17
N TYR A 29 -4.11 -16.72 4.33
CA TYR A 29 -4.70 -16.08 5.49
C TYR A 29 -3.71 -15.07 6.09
N VAL A 30 -4.12 -13.79 6.16
CA VAL A 30 -3.25 -12.70 6.62
C VAL A 30 -2.84 -12.82 8.09
N GLY A 31 -3.63 -13.49 8.92
CA GLY A 31 -3.27 -13.77 10.31
C GLY A 31 -2.00 -14.59 10.51
N LEU A 32 -1.44 -15.18 9.43
CA LEU A 32 -0.15 -15.87 9.46
C LEU A 32 1.04 -14.93 9.28
N TYR A 33 0.82 -13.63 9.04
CA TYR A 33 1.89 -12.69 8.66
C TYR A 33 2.98 -12.58 9.72
N GLU A 34 2.63 -12.39 10.98
CA GLU A 34 3.59 -12.27 12.08
C GLU A 34 4.28 -13.60 12.35
N ASP A 35 3.51 -14.70 12.35
CA ASP A 35 4.05 -16.04 12.58
C ASP A 35 5.04 -16.42 11.46
N ALA A 36 4.77 -16.03 10.22
CA ALA A 36 5.71 -16.19 9.10
C ALA A 36 7.00 -15.39 9.30
N GLY A 37 6.92 -14.16 9.80
CA GLY A 37 8.07 -13.30 10.12
C GLY A 37 8.95 -13.83 11.25
N SER A 38 8.43 -14.72 12.10
CA SER A 38 9.18 -15.37 13.20
C SER A 38 10.05 -16.55 12.73
N ILE A 39 9.87 -17.03 11.48
CA ILE A 39 10.74 -18.02 10.85
C ILE A 39 12.07 -17.35 10.48
N ASN A 40 13.06 -18.11 10.00
CA ASN A 40 14.35 -17.54 9.60
C ASN A 40 14.19 -16.37 8.58
N ASP A 41 15.16 -15.45 8.56
CA ASP A 41 15.07 -14.16 7.87
C ASP A 41 14.75 -14.25 6.37
N VAL A 42 15.28 -15.24 5.66
CA VAL A 42 15.07 -15.38 4.21
C VAL A 42 13.72 -16.04 3.90
N LEU A 43 13.42 -17.15 4.55
CA LEU A 43 12.16 -17.86 4.32
C LEU A 43 10.98 -17.05 4.85
N GLY A 44 11.09 -16.50 6.06
CA GLY A 44 10.05 -15.69 6.69
C GLY A 44 9.65 -14.49 5.82
N ARG A 45 10.64 -13.74 5.30
CA ARG A 45 10.38 -12.64 4.36
C ARG A 45 9.59 -13.08 3.14
N ARG A 46 10.00 -14.17 2.50
CA ARG A 46 9.31 -14.69 1.31
C ARG A 46 7.88 -15.16 1.63
N LEU A 47 7.65 -15.74 2.80
CA LEU A 47 6.31 -16.15 3.22
C LEU A 47 5.42 -14.93 3.48
N GLN A 48 5.95 -13.87 4.09
CA GLN A 48 5.25 -12.60 4.27
C GLN A 48 4.89 -11.96 2.92
N GLU A 49 5.79 -11.95 1.94
CA GLU A 49 5.52 -11.47 0.59
C GLU A 49 4.38 -12.27 -0.08
N ASP A 50 4.39 -13.59 0.05
CA ASP A 50 3.33 -14.45 -0.48
C ASP A 50 1.97 -14.13 0.16
N ILE A 51 1.93 -13.91 1.49
CA ILE A 51 0.70 -13.55 2.20
C ILE A 51 0.16 -12.20 1.70
N LEU A 52 1.01 -11.17 1.62
CA LEU A 52 0.59 -9.84 1.20
C LEU A 52 0.28 -9.73 -0.29
N SER A 53 0.88 -10.59 -1.13
CA SER A 53 0.64 -10.57 -2.58
C SER A 53 -0.82 -10.80 -2.97
N GLU A 54 -1.57 -11.51 -2.14
CA GLU A 54 -2.99 -11.85 -2.33
C GLU A 54 -3.91 -11.10 -1.34
N PHE A 55 -3.34 -10.26 -0.47
CA PHE A 55 -4.11 -9.48 0.49
C PHE A 55 -4.49 -8.11 -0.09
N THR A 56 -5.77 -7.74 0.05
CA THR A 56 -6.31 -6.47 -0.42
C THR A 56 -6.87 -5.66 0.73
N VAL A 57 -6.61 -4.36 0.73
CA VAL A 57 -7.23 -3.39 1.66
C VAL A 57 -8.65 -3.02 1.22
N ALA A 58 -9.34 -2.20 1.99
CA ALA A 58 -10.74 -1.82 1.76
C ALA A 58 -11.00 -1.18 0.37
N SER A 59 -10.03 -0.45 -0.19
CA SER A 59 -10.07 0.11 -1.55
C SER A 59 -9.94 -0.94 -2.66
N GLY A 60 -9.60 -2.20 -2.33
CA GLY A 60 -9.33 -3.27 -3.31
C GLY A 60 -7.89 -3.29 -3.83
N VAL A 61 -7.03 -2.41 -3.36
CA VAL A 61 -5.60 -2.37 -3.70
C VAL A 61 -4.85 -3.49 -2.99
N PHE A 62 -3.91 -4.14 -3.68
CA PHE A 62 -3.08 -5.20 -3.10
C PHE A 62 -1.90 -4.60 -2.32
N LYS A 63 -1.59 -5.18 -1.15
CA LYS A 63 -0.40 -4.83 -0.35
C LYS A 63 0.86 -5.54 -0.83
N ARG A 64 1.11 -5.57 -2.14
CA ARG A 64 2.28 -6.25 -2.69
C ARG A 64 3.56 -5.52 -2.32
N THR A 65 4.53 -6.28 -1.81
CA THR A 65 5.87 -5.79 -1.48
C THR A 65 6.92 -6.76 -2.02
N SER A 66 8.14 -6.27 -2.25
CA SER A 66 9.31 -7.08 -2.61
C SER A 66 10.56 -6.22 -2.49
N LYS A 67 11.67 -6.84 -2.07
CA LYS A 67 12.94 -6.16 -1.83
C LYS A 67 13.67 -5.78 -3.13
N GLU A 68 14.47 -4.68 -3.09
CA GLU A 68 15.47 -4.27 -4.11
C GLU A 68 14.97 -3.96 -5.53
N ARG A 69 13.68 -4.11 -5.82
CA ARG A 69 13.15 -3.89 -7.17
C ARG A 69 13.18 -2.44 -7.66
N MET A 70 13.44 -1.48 -6.76
CA MET A 70 13.46 -0.05 -7.05
C MET A 70 14.85 0.59 -6.92
N ALA A 71 15.89 -0.20 -6.58
CA ALA A 71 17.20 0.30 -6.22
C ALA A 71 17.82 1.29 -7.22
N ALA A 72 17.74 1.02 -8.54
CA ALA A 72 18.29 1.92 -9.54
C ALA A 72 17.59 3.29 -9.59
N PHE A 73 16.26 3.29 -9.45
CA PHE A 73 15.48 4.52 -9.42
C PHE A 73 15.65 5.27 -8.08
N ASP A 74 15.70 4.52 -6.96
CA ASP A 74 15.95 5.09 -5.64
C ASP A 74 17.34 5.75 -5.57
N ASN A 75 18.38 5.16 -6.16
CA ASN A 75 19.72 5.76 -6.24
C ASN A 75 19.72 7.08 -7.03
N ALA A 76 19.01 7.14 -8.16
CA ALA A 76 18.85 8.37 -8.92
C ALA A 76 18.09 9.44 -8.10
N ALA A 77 17.04 9.02 -7.39
CA ALA A 77 16.28 9.91 -6.51
C ALA A 77 17.16 10.45 -5.37
N ILE A 78 17.97 9.61 -4.73
CA ILE A 78 18.88 10.00 -3.65
C ILE A 78 19.91 11.01 -4.13
N THR A 79 20.47 10.85 -5.32
CA THR A 79 21.40 11.83 -5.92
C THR A 79 20.74 13.21 -6.02
N ILE A 80 19.50 13.27 -6.52
CA ILE A 80 18.76 14.53 -6.66
C ILE A 80 18.37 15.11 -5.28
N ILE A 81 18.01 14.25 -4.32
CA ILE A 81 17.69 14.65 -2.95
C ILE A 81 18.93 15.24 -2.26
N ASN A 82 20.10 14.66 -2.45
CA ASN A 82 21.35 15.19 -1.89
C ASN A 82 21.63 16.61 -2.36
N ASP A 83 21.38 16.92 -3.64
CA ASP A 83 21.47 18.29 -4.16
C ASP A 83 20.47 19.24 -3.49
N LEU A 84 19.27 18.77 -3.20
CA LEU A 84 18.24 19.54 -2.49
C LEU A 84 18.63 19.78 -1.02
N HIS A 85 19.24 18.77 -0.35
CA HIS A 85 19.64 18.84 1.05
C HIS A 85 20.66 19.93 1.33
N TYR A 86 21.61 20.19 0.44
CA TYR A 86 22.55 21.31 0.60
C TYR A 86 21.85 22.67 0.70
N ARG A 87 20.62 22.77 0.19
CA ARG A 87 19.81 23.99 0.19
C ARG A 87 18.87 24.08 1.40
N ARG A 88 18.52 22.95 2.03
CA ARG A 88 17.48 22.87 3.06
C ARG A 88 17.85 21.87 4.14
N LYS A 89 17.83 22.30 5.40
CA LYS A 89 18.02 21.48 6.60
C LYS A 89 16.96 21.85 7.64
N PRO A 90 16.29 20.88 8.30
CA PRO A 90 16.30 19.43 8.07
C PRO A 90 15.53 19.01 6.81
N LEU A 91 15.86 17.84 6.25
CA LEU A 91 15.14 17.24 5.16
C LEU A 91 13.95 16.42 5.71
N VAL A 92 12.73 16.75 5.32
CA VAL A 92 11.52 16.02 5.75
C VAL A 92 10.99 15.20 4.58
N VAL A 93 11.02 13.87 4.71
CA VAL A 93 10.63 12.92 3.67
C VAL A 93 9.32 12.22 4.05
N HIS A 94 8.39 12.12 3.10
CA HIS A 94 7.18 11.32 3.23
C HIS A 94 7.14 10.22 2.17
N ASP A 95 7.26 8.97 2.59
CA ASP A 95 7.10 7.80 1.72
C ASP A 95 5.69 7.22 1.92
N MET A 96 4.86 7.34 0.90
CA MET A 96 3.43 6.99 0.94
C MET A 96 3.17 5.58 0.44
N ALA A 97 2.17 4.92 1.02
CA ALA A 97 1.69 3.59 0.61
C ALA A 97 2.80 2.52 0.62
N VAL A 98 3.55 2.49 1.72
CA VAL A 98 4.75 1.66 1.88
C VAL A 98 4.45 0.17 2.10
N SER A 99 3.18 -0.23 2.15
CA SER A 99 2.74 -1.59 2.41
C SER A 99 3.15 -2.09 3.80
N ASP A 100 4.14 -2.96 3.91
CA ASP A 100 4.69 -3.45 5.18
C ASP A 100 5.94 -2.67 5.66
N GLY A 101 6.29 -1.60 4.96
CA GLY A 101 7.42 -0.72 5.27
C GLY A 101 8.77 -1.18 4.73
N ARG A 102 8.87 -2.34 4.08
CA ARG A 102 10.14 -2.92 3.64
C ARG A 102 10.91 -2.04 2.66
N THR A 103 10.23 -1.55 1.61
CA THR A 103 10.86 -0.65 0.62
C THR A 103 11.19 0.72 1.21
N ALA A 104 10.41 1.17 2.18
CA ALA A 104 10.70 2.41 2.91
C ALA A 104 11.95 2.27 3.78
N CYS A 105 12.16 1.11 4.43
CA CYS A 105 13.39 0.84 5.18
C CYS A 105 14.62 0.86 4.28
N ASP A 106 14.57 0.19 3.11
CA ASP A 106 15.68 0.17 2.17
C ASP A 106 16.02 1.61 1.70
N PHE A 107 14.99 2.40 1.36
CA PHE A 107 15.17 3.81 0.94
C PHE A 107 15.70 4.70 2.07
N PHE A 108 15.12 4.60 3.29
CA PHE A 108 15.59 5.33 4.47
C PHE A 108 17.05 5.03 4.80
N LEU A 109 17.44 3.74 4.84
CA LEU A 109 18.80 3.35 5.18
C LEU A 109 19.83 3.84 4.15
N THR A 110 19.49 3.79 2.87
CA THR A 110 20.37 4.29 1.80
C THR A 110 20.49 5.82 1.87
N LEU A 111 19.38 6.52 2.07
CA LEU A 111 19.37 7.98 2.20
C LEU A 111 20.09 8.44 3.46
N SER A 112 19.93 7.75 4.59
CA SER A 112 20.58 8.10 5.87
C SER A 112 22.08 7.84 5.87
N ALA A 113 22.58 6.93 5.04
CA ALA A 113 24.01 6.68 4.91
C ALA A 113 24.78 7.92 4.42
N ASP A 114 24.10 8.77 3.61
CA ASP A 114 24.70 9.96 3.03
C ASP A 114 24.41 11.24 3.84
N LEU A 115 23.29 11.29 4.57
CA LEU A 115 22.73 12.54 5.13
C LEU A 115 22.64 12.58 6.66
N ASP A 116 23.11 11.56 7.35
CA ASP A 116 23.09 11.45 8.82
C ASP A 116 21.71 11.70 9.48
N ASP A 117 21.69 12.11 10.75
CA ASP A 117 20.47 12.36 11.54
C ASP A 117 19.70 13.65 11.15
N SER A 118 20.09 14.32 10.06
CA SER A 118 19.42 15.55 9.58
C SER A 118 18.18 15.28 8.73
N ILE A 119 17.70 14.02 8.70
CA ILE A 119 16.49 13.57 7.97
C ILE A 119 15.39 13.27 8.98
N GLU A 120 14.18 13.69 8.69
CA GLU A 120 12.94 13.22 9.32
C GLU A 120 12.16 12.40 8.29
N PHE A 121 11.98 11.12 8.51
CA PHE A 121 11.40 10.19 7.54
C PHE A 121 10.06 9.63 8.03
N TYR A 122 8.99 9.89 7.29
CA TYR A 122 7.63 9.44 7.56
C TYR A 122 7.21 8.42 6.51
N ALA A 123 7.26 7.14 6.86
CA ALA A 123 6.67 6.06 6.06
C ALA A 123 5.19 5.92 6.43
N THR A 124 4.30 5.81 5.45
CA THR A 124 2.87 5.70 5.74
C THR A 124 2.15 4.70 4.85
N ASP A 125 1.13 4.07 5.41
CA ASP A 125 0.21 3.19 4.66
C ASP A 125 -1.20 3.31 5.23
N VAL A 126 -2.21 3.01 4.43
CA VAL A 126 -3.62 3.09 4.83
C VAL A 126 -4.03 1.98 5.81
N CYS A 127 -3.22 0.93 5.94
CA CYS A 127 -3.54 -0.25 6.75
C CYS A 127 -2.26 -0.92 7.23
N LEU A 128 -1.79 -0.56 8.43
CA LEU A 128 -0.59 -1.14 9.06
C LEU A 128 -0.92 -2.28 10.02
N LYS A 129 -2.19 -2.42 10.38
CA LYS A 129 -2.68 -3.49 11.26
C LYS A 129 -4.08 -3.93 10.87
N VAL A 130 -4.44 -5.13 11.26
CA VAL A 130 -5.78 -5.68 11.11
C VAL A 130 -6.18 -6.45 12.36
N THR A 131 -7.48 -6.58 12.61
CA THR A 131 -8.00 -7.43 13.69
C THR A 131 -8.59 -8.70 13.10
N ALA A 132 -8.04 -9.85 13.51
CA ALA A 132 -8.59 -11.16 13.24
C ALA A 132 -9.61 -11.52 14.34
N VAL A 133 -10.88 -11.55 13.98
CA VAL A 133 -12.01 -11.87 14.88
C VAL A 133 -12.43 -13.30 14.63
N ARG A 134 -12.20 -14.19 15.60
CA ARG A 134 -12.50 -15.61 15.49
C ARG A 134 -13.75 -15.99 16.28
N GLU A 135 -14.63 -16.76 15.63
CA GLU A 135 -15.78 -17.40 16.27
C GLU A 135 -15.37 -18.84 16.65
N PRO A 136 -15.11 -19.15 17.95
CA PRO A 136 -14.46 -20.41 18.33
C PRO A 136 -15.22 -21.67 17.90
N GLY A 137 -16.49 -21.73 18.15
CA GLY A 137 -17.32 -22.93 17.84
C GLY A 137 -17.50 -23.23 16.35
N ARG A 138 -17.18 -22.29 15.45
CA ARG A 138 -17.45 -22.41 14.00
C ARG A 138 -16.20 -22.42 13.13
N ARG A 139 -15.01 -22.36 13.71
CA ARG A 139 -13.71 -22.26 12.99
C ARG A 139 -13.69 -21.18 11.91
N THR A 140 -14.42 -20.08 12.16
CA THR A 140 -14.52 -18.97 11.23
C THR A 140 -13.75 -17.79 11.80
N THR A 141 -12.92 -17.14 10.99
CA THR A 141 -12.22 -15.91 11.32
C THR A 141 -12.55 -14.86 10.28
N VAL A 142 -12.94 -13.68 10.74
CA VAL A 142 -13.17 -12.49 9.92
C VAL A 142 -12.07 -11.51 10.21
N VAL A 143 -11.41 -11.00 9.18
CA VAL A 143 -10.37 -9.98 9.31
C VAL A 143 -10.95 -8.63 8.97
N VAL A 144 -10.78 -7.67 9.87
CA VAL A 144 -11.29 -6.31 9.72
C VAL A 144 -10.17 -5.29 9.87
N ASP A 145 -10.32 -4.13 9.21
CA ASP A 145 -9.50 -2.94 9.46
C ASP A 145 -10.04 -2.09 10.61
N ASP A 146 -9.36 -1.00 10.94
CA ASP A 146 -9.77 -0.06 12.00
C ASP A 146 -11.11 0.63 11.73
N LYS A 147 -11.50 0.74 10.46
CA LYS A 147 -12.82 1.29 10.04
C LYS A 147 -13.92 0.22 10.04
N ASN A 148 -13.62 -1.00 10.55
CA ASN A 148 -14.50 -2.16 10.54
C ASN A 148 -14.92 -2.65 9.14
N ASN A 149 -14.11 -2.40 8.12
CA ASN A 149 -14.32 -3.02 6.84
C ASN A 149 -13.84 -4.47 6.88
N VAL A 150 -14.66 -5.39 6.37
CA VAL A 150 -14.26 -6.79 6.26
C VAL A 150 -13.31 -6.94 5.07
N LEU A 151 -12.07 -7.35 5.34
CA LEU A 151 -11.02 -7.51 4.35
C LEU A 151 -10.88 -8.97 3.89
N GLN A 152 -10.98 -9.93 4.81
CA GLN A 152 -10.81 -11.34 4.52
C GLN A 152 -11.71 -12.21 5.43
N LEU A 153 -12.18 -13.33 4.91
CA LEU A 153 -12.85 -14.35 5.69
C LEU A 153 -12.11 -15.69 5.52
N MET A 154 -11.70 -16.28 6.63
CA MET A 154 -11.11 -17.60 6.69
C MET A 154 -12.09 -18.58 7.33
N ARG A 155 -12.44 -19.64 6.59
CA ARG A 155 -13.19 -20.82 7.06
C ARG A 155 -12.66 -22.03 6.32
N PRO A 156 -11.87 -22.88 6.97
CA PRO A 156 -11.27 -24.02 6.29
C PRO A 156 -12.27 -24.82 5.45
N PRO A 157 -11.96 -25.20 4.21
CA PRO A 157 -10.66 -25.03 3.53
C PRO A 157 -10.50 -23.73 2.73
N PHE A 158 -11.32 -22.71 2.96
CA PHE A 158 -11.35 -21.48 2.18
C PHE A 158 -10.72 -20.30 2.94
N VAL A 159 -10.02 -19.46 2.17
CA VAL A 159 -9.64 -18.11 2.55
C VAL A 159 -10.09 -17.19 1.41
N LEU A 160 -11.01 -16.30 1.71
CA LEU A 160 -11.68 -15.45 0.73
C LEU A 160 -11.35 -13.98 0.98
N PRO A 161 -10.72 -13.28 0.02
CA PRO A 161 -10.62 -11.83 0.09
C PRO A 161 -12.01 -11.23 -0.11
N MET A 162 -12.40 -10.28 0.74
CA MET A 162 -13.72 -9.65 0.66
C MET A 162 -13.75 -8.48 -0.31
N ARG A 163 -12.57 -8.01 -0.74
CA ARG A 163 -12.36 -6.92 -1.69
C ARG A 163 -11.50 -7.40 -2.86
N GLY A 164 -11.43 -6.61 -3.92
CA GLY A 164 -10.66 -6.90 -5.12
C GLY A 164 -11.46 -7.67 -6.18
N ILE A 165 -10.88 -7.74 -7.38
CA ILE A 165 -11.46 -8.42 -8.53
C ILE A 165 -10.97 -9.86 -8.52
N GLU A 166 -11.89 -10.82 -8.32
CA GLU A 166 -11.57 -12.22 -8.54
C GLU A 166 -11.48 -12.53 -10.04
N SER A 167 -10.51 -13.38 -10.38
CA SER A 167 -10.39 -13.91 -11.72
C SER A 167 -11.70 -14.61 -12.13
N TRP A 168 -12.16 -14.37 -13.35
CA TRP A 168 -13.31 -15.07 -13.94
C TRP A 168 -13.18 -16.60 -13.94
N LEU A 169 -11.97 -17.12 -13.75
CA LEU A 169 -11.69 -18.56 -13.61
C LEU A 169 -12.30 -19.19 -12.34
N PHE A 170 -12.69 -18.38 -11.35
CA PHE A 170 -13.19 -18.83 -10.06
C PHE A 170 -14.59 -18.31 -9.71
N PRO A 171 -15.62 -18.53 -10.56
CA PRO A 171 -16.96 -18.00 -10.33
C PRO A 171 -17.59 -18.51 -9.02
N MET A 172 -17.27 -19.73 -8.62
CA MET A 172 -17.77 -20.30 -7.36
C MET A 172 -17.23 -19.58 -6.13
N ASN A 173 -15.97 -19.11 -6.16
CA ASN A 173 -15.42 -18.29 -5.07
C ASN A 173 -16.13 -16.94 -4.97
N ARG A 174 -16.51 -16.35 -6.11
CA ARG A 174 -17.30 -15.11 -6.14
C ARG A 174 -18.67 -15.31 -5.50
N LEU A 175 -19.37 -16.40 -5.85
CA LEU A 175 -20.66 -16.72 -5.25
C LEU A 175 -20.51 -16.97 -3.74
N LEU A 176 -19.53 -17.79 -3.35
CA LEU A 176 -19.25 -18.12 -1.96
C LEU A 176 -18.91 -16.86 -1.15
N ARG A 177 -18.13 -15.93 -1.71
CA ARG A 177 -17.83 -14.62 -1.11
C ARG A 177 -19.11 -13.84 -0.85
N ILE A 178 -19.99 -13.70 -1.83
CA ILE A 178 -21.26 -12.96 -1.69
C ILE A 178 -22.09 -13.57 -0.56
N VAL A 179 -22.30 -14.88 -0.59
CA VAL A 179 -23.09 -15.58 0.43
C VAL A 179 -22.48 -15.41 1.82
N LEU A 180 -21.17 -15.67 1.97
CA LEU A 180 -20.50 -15.60 3.27
C LEU A 180 -20.37 -14.17 3.79
N MET A 181 -20.26 -13.15 2.89
CA MET A 181 -20.28 -11.75 3.29
C MET A 181 -21.60 -11.37 3.94
N HIS A 182 -22.73 -11.73 3.30
CA HIS A 182 -24.06 -11.36 3.78
C HIS A 182 -24.54 -12.20 4.98
N THR A 183 -24.00 -13.38 5.17
CA THR A 183 -24.39 -14.27 6.27
C THR A 183 -23.37 -14.25 7.41
N THR A 184 -22.23 -14.88 7.19
CA THR A 184 -21.23 -15.14 8.24
C THR A 184 -20.45 -13.89 8.63
N ALA A 185 -19.90 -13.16 7.64
CA ALA A 185 -19.06 -12.00 7.93
C ALA A 185 -19.87 -10.88 8.60
N LYS A 186 -21.08 -10.60 8.08
CA LYS A 186 -21.98 -9.61 8.66
C LYS A 186 -22.34 -9.95 10.11
N ARG A 187 -22.72 -11.22 10.39
CA ARG A 187 -23.05 -11.65 11.76
C ARG A 187 -21.86 -11.51 12.72
N VAL A 188 -20.66 -11.97 12.32
CA VAL A 188 -19.45 -11.85 13.16
C VAL A 188 -19.10 -10.39 13.40
N LEU A 189 -19.22 -9.55 12.36
CA LEU A 189 -18.97 -8.11 12.48
C LEU A 189 -19.95 -7.41 13.42
N GLU A 190 -21.24 -7.76 13.39
CA GLU A 190 -22.26 -7.21 14.29
C GLU A 190 -21.95 -7.60 15.74
N ARG A 191 -21.64 -8.88 16.02
CA ARG A 191 -21.20 -9.35 17.33
C ARG A 191 -19.90 -8.65 17.79
N TYR A 192 -18.95 -8.45 16.88
CA TYR A 192 -17.70 -7.75 17.18
C TYR A 192 -17.97 -6.29 17.59
N LYS A 193 -18.82 -5.57 16.83
CA LYS A 193 -19.21 -4.19 17.14
C LYS A 193 -20.00 -4.04 18.43
N SER A 194 -20.77 -5.05 18.82
CA SER A 194 -21.50 -5.07 20.09
C SER A 194 -20.64 -5.42 21.31
N GLY A 195 -19.34 -5.70 21.10
CA GLY A 195 -18.42 -5.98 22.19
C GLY A 195 -18.49 -7.42 22.73
N ASP A 196 -19.03 -8.37 21.96
CA ASP A 196 -19.21 -9.75 22.36
C ASP A 196 -17.91 -10.39 22.83
N GLU A 197 -17.84 -10.80 24.10
CA GLU A 197 -16.65 -11.35 24.75
C GLU A 197 -16.35 -12.81 24.38
N GLU A 198 -17.30 -13.53 23.79
CA GLU A 198 -17.07 -14.90 23.30
C GLU A 198 -16.18 -14.92 22.03
N LEU A 199 -16.04 -13.79 21.34
CA LEU A 199 -15.19 -13.67 20.16
C LEU A 199 -13.73 -13.51 20.56
N GLU A 200 -12.88 -14.40 20.06
CA GLU A 200 -11.43 -14.25 20.18
C GLU A 200 -10.96 -13.15 19.23
N ARG A 201 -10.15 -12.20 19.74
CA ARG A 201 -9.62 -11.07 18.97
C ARG A 201 -8.10 -11.15 18.97
N ARG A 202 -7.51 -11.08 17.79
CA ARG A 202 -6.05 -10.99 17.64
C ARG A 202 -5.74 -9.84 16.71
N GLU A 203 -5.01 -8.84 17.20
CA GLU A 203 -4.41 -7.82 16.34
C GLU A 203 -3.23 -8.44 15.59
N VAL A 204 -3.09 -8.14 14.31
CA VAL A 204 -2.01 -8.60 13.44
C VAL A 204 -1.34 -7.37 12.84
N GLN A 205 -0.08 -7.14 13.19
CA GLN A 205 0.72 -6.05 12.67
C GLN A 205 1.25 -6.41 11.27
N LEU A 206 0.88 -5.62 10.26
CA LEU A 206 1.34 -5.80 8.88
C LEU A 206 2.61 -4.99 8.60
N VAL A 207 3.51 -4.99 9.55
CA VAL A 207 4.78 -4.26 9.53
C VAL A 207 5.93 -5.25 9.52
N CYS A 208 6.88 -5.09 8.59
CA CYS A 208 8.02 -5.99 8.50
C CYS A 208 8.96 -5.85 9.71
N ARG A 209 9.81 -6.87 9.92
CA ARG A 209 10.74 -6.89 11.06
C ARG A 209 11.74 -5.73 11.00
N GLU A 210 12.22 -5.40 9.82
CA GLU A 210 13.16 -4.31 9.60
C GLU A 210 12.56 -2.95 10.00
N ALA A 211 11.30 -2.69 9.61
CA ALA A 211 10.61 -1.45 9.98
C ALA A 211 10.36 -1.35 11.49
N ARG A 212 9.96 -2.46 12.14
CA ARG A 212 9.81 -2.50 13.60
C ARG A 212 11.12 -2.20 14.32
N ARG A 213 12.23 -2.77 13.83
CA ARG A 213 13.57 -2.49 14.40
C ARG A 213 13.96 -1.02 14.21
N LEU A 214 13.72 -0.43 13.04
CA LEU A 214 14.01 0.99 12.80
C LEU A 214 13.19 1.91 13.70
N LEU A 215 11.91 1.59 13.95
CA LEU A 215 11.07 2.35 14.90
C LEU A 215 11.64 2.35 16.34
N GLU A 216 12.30 1.27 16.75
CA GLU A 216 12.93 1.16 18.07
C GLU A 216 14.31 1.84 18.12
N GLU A 217 15.11 1.74 17.05
CA GLU A 217 16.51 2.17 17.01
C GLU A 217 16.70 3.62 16.51
N ARG A 218 15.76 4.16 15.71
CA ARG A 218 15.90 5.43 15.00
C ARG A 218 14.77 6.41 15.34
N LYS A 219 15.10 7.51 16.03
CA LYS A 219 14.13 8.53 16.44
C LYS A 219 13.54 9.33 15.27
N ASN A 220 14.23 9.34 14.14
CA ASN A 220 13.91 10.08 12.93
C ASN A 220 13.23 9.20 11.85
N PHE A 221 12.88 7.94 12.18
CA PHE A 221 12.06 7.06 11.33
C PHE A 221 10.69 6.86 11.98
N HIS A 222 9.63 7.22 11.26
CA HIS A 222 8.25 7.12 11.71
C HIS A 222 7.45 6.22 10.75
N LEU A 223 6.49 5.46 11.29
CA LEU A 223 5.58 4.63 10.49
C LEU A 223 4.17 4.80 11.02
N ASP A 224 3.31 5.46 10.23
CA ASP A 224 1.97 5.88 10.64
C ASP A 224 0.90 5.47 9.62
N GLU A 225 -0.36 5.37 10.06
CA GLU A 225 -1.49 5.17 9.15
C GLU A 225 -1.86 6.50 8.49
N TYR A 226 -1.97 6.46 7.15
CA TYR A 226 -2.34 7.62 6.35
C TYR A 226 -2.98 7.18 5.03
N ASP A 227 -4.05 7.85 4.64
CA ASP A 227 -4.70 7.68 3.34
C ASP A 227 -4.15 8.72 2.35
N VAL A 228 -3.61 8.27 1.23
CA VAL A 228 -3.03 9.14 0.17
C VAL A 228 -4.03 10.14 -0.42
N PHE A 229 -5.33 9.94 -0.20
CA PHE A 229 -6.40 10.86 -0.61
C PHE A 229 -6.70 11.94 0.43
N GLU A 230 -6.14 11.86 1.62
CA GLU A 230 -6.29 12.86 2.67
C GLU A 230 -5.23 13.97 2.55
N ARG A 231 -5.49 15.08 3.22
CA ARG A 231 -4.52 16.17 3.31
C ARG A 231 -3.40 15.77 4.26
N ALA A 232 -2.15 15.96 3.84
CA ALA A 232 -1.00 15.68 4.68
C ALA A 232 -0.95 16.59 5.93
N PRO A 233 -0.51 16.06 7.08
CA PRO A 233 -0.54 16.79 8.36
C PRO A 233 0.51 17.90 8.45
N ARG A 234 1.52 17.90 7.58
CA ARG A 234 2.65 18.86 7.60
C ARG A 234 3.24 19.05 6.20
N PRO A 235 4.08 20.08 5.99
CA PRO A 235 4.86 20.20 4.77
C PRO A 235 6.02 19.19 4.74
N TYR A 236 6.41 18.78 3.51
CA TYR A 236 7.51 17.87 3.24
C TYR A 236 8.45 18.44 2.18
N SER A 237 9.74 18.15 2.31
CA SER A 237 10.75 18.48 1.28
C SER A 237 10.68 17.46 0.13
N VAL A 238 10.35 16.19 0.44
CA VAL A 238 10.23 15.09 -0.52
C VAL A 238 8.98 14.27 -0.21
N VAL A 239 8.17 13.99 -1.24
CA VAL A 239 7.09 13.01 -1.20
C VAL A 239 7.40 11.91 -2.19
N ARG A 240 7.43 10.65 -1.73
CA ARG A 240 7.63 9.45 -2.55
C ARG A 240 6.37 8.59 -2.52
N ALA A 241 5.90 8.15 -3.69
CA ALA A 241 4.68 7.35 -3.83
C ALA A 241 4.88 6.26 -4.90
N MET A 242 5.30 5.07 -4.47
CA MET A 242 5.63 3.97 -5.39
C MET A 242 4.50 2.96 -5.49
N ASN A 243 4.13 2.59 -6.74
CA ASN A 243 3.10 1.59 -7.07
C ASN A 243 1.67 1.89 -6.58
N ILE A 244 1.37 3.10 -6.14
CA ILE A 244 0.05 3.45 -5.63
C ILE A 244 -0.78 4.24 -6.65
N PHE A 245 -0.22 5.26 -7.29
CA PHE A 245 -0.93 6.06 -8.28
C PHE A 245 -0.95 5.34 -9.64
N ASN A 246 -1.91 4.45 -9.80
CA ASN A 246 -2.07 3.61 -10.99
C ASN A 246 -3.52 3.66 -11.47
N LEU A 247 -3.70 3.95 -12.76
CA LEU A 247 -5.02 4.05 -13.42
C LEU A 247 -5.80 2.73 -13.44
N SER A 248 -5.13 1.59 -13.17
CA SER A 248 -5.82 0.31 -12.98
C SER A 248 -6.47 0.17 -11.59
N TYR A 249 -6.07 0.98 -10.60
CA TYR A 249 -6.63 0.99 -9.25
C TYR A 249 -7.62 2.11 -9.03
N PHE A 250 -7.31 3.30 -9.57
CA PHE A 250 -8.08 4.51 -9.33
C PHE A 250 -8.40 5.24 -10.64
N PRO A 251 -9.59 5.84 -10.76
CA PRO A 251 -9.89 6.71 -11.90
C PRO A 251 -8.99 7.95 -11.89
N GLU A 252 -8.70 8.50 -13.06
CA GLU A 252 -7.83 9.68 -13.22
C GLU A 252 -8.25 10.85 -12.33
N SER A 253 -9.56 11.07 -12.16
CA SER A 253 -10.09 12.13 -11.30
C SER A 253 -9.72 11.98 -9.82
N ALA A 254 -9.68 10.74 -9.30
CA ALA A 254 -9.26 10.48 -7.94
C ALA A 254 -7.75 10.70 -7.78
N ILE A 255 -6.94 10.24 -8.75
CA ILE A 255 -5.50 10.49 -8.77
C ILE A 255 -5.23 12.00 -8.82
N ALA A 256 -5.91 12.74 -9.69
CA ALA A 256 -5.77 14.19 -9.78
C ALA A 256 -6.10 14.90 -8.45
N ALA A 257 -7.14 14.44 -7.74
CA ALA A 257 -7.47 14.97 -6.41
C ALA A 257 -6.37 14.70 -5.38
N ALA A 258 -5.81 13.47 -5.36
CA ALA A 258 -4.70 13.12 -4.49
C ALA A 258 -3.43 13.93 -4.80
N LEU A 259 -3.11 14.14 -6.09
CA LEU A 259 -1.96 14.93 -6.52
C LEU A 259 -2.02 16.39 -6.08
N ILE A 260 -3.23 16.93 -5.89
CA ILE A 260 -3.39 18.26 -5.31
C ILE A 260 -2.96 18.26 -3.84
N ASN A 261 -3.35 17.24 -3.08
CA ASN A 261 -2.94 17.10 -1.69
C ASN A 261 -1.41 16.93 -1.62
N VAL A 262 -0.81 16.15 -2.52
CA VAL A 262 0.65 16.03 -2.65
C VAL A 262 1.29 17.39 -2.94
N TYR A 263 0.77 18.13 -3.94
CA TYR A 263 1.28 19.44 -4.28
C TYR A 263 1.21 20.43 -3.12
N GLU A 264 0.08 20.45 -2.39
CA GLU A 264 -0.12 21.33 -1.22
C GLU A 264 0.79 20.95 -0.04
N SER A 265 1.12 19.65 0.10
CA SER A 265 2.01 19.18 1.16
C SER A 265 3.50 19.39 0.89
N LEU A 266 3.90 19.59 -0.36
CA LEU A 266 5.28 19.85 -0.70
C LEU A 266 5.66 21.30 -0.43
N GLU A 267 6.86 21.49 0.10
CA GLU A 267 7.52 22.80 0.15
C GLU A 267 7.79 23.31 -1.27
N GLU A 268 8.01 24.62 -1.43
CA GLU A 268 8.46 25.16 -2.72
C GLU A 268 9.83 24.58 -3.07
N GLN A 269 10.03 24.17 -4.33
CA GLN A 269 11.15 23.37 -4.83
C GLN A 269 11.25 21.95 -4.19
N GLY A 270 10.22 21.48 -3.49
CA GLY A 270 10.16 20.11 -2.99
C GLY A 270 9.97 19.10 -4.12
N LEU A 271 10.35 17.86 -3.89
CA LEU A 271 10.35 16.79 -4.88
C LEU A 271 9.16 15.84 -4.70
N PHE A 272 8.50 15.52 -5.79
CA PHE A 272 7.55 14.42 -5.89
C PHE A 272 8.16 13.28 -6.70
N ILE A 273 8.33 12.11 -6.07
CA ILE A 273 8.90 10.90 -6.66
C ILE A 273 7.77 9.89 -6.84
N VAL A 274 7.49 9.49 -8.08
CA VAL A 274 6.41 8.54 -8.37
C VAL A 274 6.82 7.57 -9.46
N GLY A 275 6.46 6.31 -9.28
CA GLY A 275 6.77 5.27 -10.25
C GLY A 275 6.05 3.96 -9.95
N SER A 276 6.16 3.05 -10.90
CA SER A 276 5.65 1.68 -10.80
C SER A 276 6.66 0.70 -11.39
N ASN A 277 6.51 -0.58 -11.04
CA ASN A 277 7.31 -1.61 -11.69
C ASN A 277 6.98 -1.66 -13.17
N GLY A 278 7.99 -1.64 -14.01
CA GLY A 278 7.87 -1.87 -15.44
C GLY A 278 7.57 -3.33 -15.79
N ASP A 279 7.23 -3.57 -17.04
CA ASP A 279 6.81 -4.89 -17.56
C ASP A 279 7.85 -6.00 -17.33
N ALA A 280 9.13 -5.67 -17.32
CA ALA A 280 10.23 -6.62 -17.12
C ALA A 280 10.50 -6.98 -15.64
N GLY A 281 9.77 -6.39 -14.68
CA GLY A 281 9.87 -6.68 -13.24
C GLY A 281 11.13 -6.17 -12.54
N SER A 282 12.21 -5.87 -13.28
CA SER A 282 13.48 -5.33 -12.75
C SER A 282 13.69 -3.85 -13.08
N THR A 283 12.81 -3.25 -13.88
CA THR A 283 12.84 -1.84 -14.25
C THR A 283 11.73 -1.08 -13.53
N VAL A 284 11.93 0.21 -13.36
CA VAL A 284 10.91 1.14 -12.84
C VAL A 284 10.54 2.10 -13.97
N ASP A 285 9.24 2.23 -14.21
CA ASP A 285 8.69 3.31 -15.01
C ASP A 285 8.28 4.43 -14.05
N GLY A 286 9.05 5.53 -14.02
CA GLY A 286 8.88 6.55 -13.00
C GLY A 286 9.37 7.93 -13.40
N GLY A 287 9.01 8.92 -12.58
CA GLY A 287 9.44 10.30 -12.72
C GLY A 287 9.69 10.97 -11.37
N ILE A 288 10.57 11.96 -11.38
CA ILE A 288 10.83 12.87 -10.28
C ILE A 288 10.44 14.27 -10.75
N TYR A 289 9.62 14.92 -9.97
CA TYR A 289 9.04 16.22 -10.31
C TYR A 289 9.35 17.23 -9.20
N GLU A 290 9.83 18.39 -9.59
CA GLU A 290 10.03 19.52 -8.69
C GLU A 290 8.79 20.42 -8.69
N LYS A 291 8.33 20.80 -7.49
CA LYS A 291 7.31 21.84 -7.33
C LYS A 291 7.89 23.19 -7.63
N ARG A 292 7.44 23.85 -8.72
CA ARG A 292 7.96 25.12 -9.16
C ARG A 292 6.91 25.93 -9.92
N GLY A 293 6.85 27.24 -9.62
CA GLY A 293 6.07 28.18 -10.44
C GLY A 293 4.58 27.91 -10.53
N GLY A 294 3.98 27.30 -9.51
CA GLY A 294 2.55 27.02 -9.47
C GLY A 294 2.15 25.61 -10.00
N GLY A 295 3.11 24.77 -10.42
CA GLY A 295 2.88 23.43 -10.92
C GLY A 295 4.04 22.48 -10.62
N PHE A 296 4.08 21.36 -11.34
CA PHE A 296 5.18 20.41 -11.32
C PHE A 296 6.02 20.50 -12.60
N SER A 297 7.35 20.41 -12.46
CA SER A 297 8.30 20.27 -13.57
C SER A 297 9.01 18.92 -13.46
N CYS A 298 9.05 18.13 -14.51
CA CYS A 298 9.79 16.85 -14.51
C CYS A 298 11.30 17.14 -14.54
N VAL A 299 12.03 16.66 -13.53
CA VAL A 299 13.49 16.80 -13.42
C VAL A 299 14.24 15.51 -13.76
N TYR A 300 13.58 14.36 -13.67
CA TYR A 300 14.12 13.07 -14.04
C TYR A 300 13.03 12.08 -14.45
N SER A 301 13.31 11.21 -15.39
CA SER A 301 12.42 10.14 -15.82
C SER A 301 13.19 8.88 -16.15
N THR A 302 12.61 7.71 -15.86
CA THR A 302 13.18 6.39 -16.14
C THR A 302 12.17 5.44 -16.75
N GLY A 303 12.65 4.47 -17.53
CA GLY A 303 11.78 3.53 -18.25
C GLY A 303 10.90 4.24 -19.25
N LYS A 304 9.60 3.94 -19.21
CA LYS A 304 8.57 4.63 -20.01
C LYS A 304 8.08 5.94 -19.40
N GLY A 305 8.65 6.36 -18.28
CA GLY A 305 8.15 7.45 -17.45
C GLY A 305 6.98 7.00 -16.55
N SER A 306 6.53 7.92 -15.68
CA SER A 306 5.39 7.63 -14.82
C SER A 306 4.09 7.49 -15.66
N ALA A 307 3.29 6.45 -15.39
CA ALA A 307 1.98 6.24 -16.04
C ALA A 307 1.01 7.42 -15.83
N ILE A 308 1.25 8.25 -14.82
CA ILE A 308 0.45 9.44 -14.49
C ILE A 308 1.17 10.75 -14.83
N ASN A 309 2.24 10.72 -15.64
CA ASN A 309 3.03 11.90 -16.00
C ASN A 309 2.16 13.10 -16.43
N GLU A 310 1.21 12.86 -17.36
CA GLU A 310 0.32 13.90 -17.86
C GLU A 310 -0.59 14.49 -16.75
N VAL A 311 -1.02 13.66 -15.79
CA VAL A 311 -1.85 14.10 -14.68
C VAL A 311 -1.03 14.96 -13.71
N VAL A 312 0.22 14.56 -13.43
CA VAL A 312 1.16 15.32 -12.59
C VAL A 312 1.43 16.69 -13.20
N LEU A 313 1.81 16.75 -14.48
CA LEU A 313 2.16 18.01 -15.14
C LEU A 313 0.97 18.97 -15.31
N ARG A 314 -0.26 18.44 -15.34
CA ARG A 314 -1.50 19.24 -15.37
C ARG A 314 -2.01 19.64 -14.00
N THR A 315 -1.37 19.21 -12.90
CA THR A 315 -1.83 19.54 -11.55
C THR A 315 -1.54 21.02 -11.24
N PRO A 316 -2.58 21.89 -11.20
CA PRO A 316 -2.39 23.32 -10.99
C PRO A 316 -2.28 23.65 -9.50
N SER A 317 -1.63 24.76 -9.19
CA SER A 317 -1.73 25.36 -7.87
C SER A 317 -3.16 25.77 -7.54
N ARG A 318 -3.52 25.80 -6.26
CA ARG A 318 -4.86 26.25 -5.81
C ARG A 318 -5.19 27.68 -6.26
N ARG A 319 -4.18 28.56 -6.40
CA ARG A 319 -4.33 29.95 -6.89
C ARG A 319 -4.80 30.02 -8.34
N GLU A 320 -4.38 29.12 -9.21
CA GLU A 320 -4.83 29.08 -10.60
C GLU A 320 -6.25 28.56 -10.77
N ARG A 321 -6.78 27.77 -9.80
CA ARG A 321 -8.16 27.29 -9.80
C ARG A 321 -9.19 28.38 -9.50
N THR A 322 -8.86 29.32 -8.63
CA THR A 322 -9.71 30.48 -8.35
C THR A 322 -9.85 31.39 -9.55
N LEU A 323 -8.90 31.32 -10.50
CA LEU A 323 -8.92 32.11 -11.75
C LEU A 323 -9.57 31.38 -12.93
N ARG A 324 -9.77 30.05 -12.84
CA ARG A 324 -10.49 29.25 -13.84
C ARG A 324 -11.61 28.46 -13.16
N PRO A 325 -12.85 29.01 -13.04
CA PRO A 325 -13.96 28.20 -12.59
C PRO A 325 -14.13 27.05 -13.58
N PHE A 326 -14.06 25.81 -13.08
CA PHE A 326 -14.41 24.62 -13.86
C PHE A 326 -15.84 24.80 -14.36
N SER A 327 -16.05 24.93 -15.68
CA SER A 327 -17.33 24.68 -16.28
C SER A 327 -17.59 23.18 -16.15
N ILE A 328 -18.33 22.80 -15.13
CA ILE A 328 -18.92 21.45 -15.02
C ILE A 328 -19.94 21.41 -16.16
N ASP A 329 -19.57 20.75 -17.28
CA ASP A 329 -20.53 20.37 -18.28
C ASP A 329 -21.57 19.46 -17.63
N ALA A 330 -22.76 20.01 -17.40
CA ALA A 330 -23.92 19.36 -16.82
C ALA A 330 -24.53 18.34 -17.81
N ARG A 331 -23.77 17.28 -18.15
CA ARG A 331 -24.23 16.18 -19.00
C ARG A 331 -24.04 14.82 -18.36
N LEU A 332 -24.38 14.68 -17.09
CA LEU A 332 -24.49 13.36 -16.43
C LEU A 332 -25.70 13.31 -15.47
N SER A 333 -26.83 13.84 -15.92
CA SER A 333 -28.11 13.62 -15.23
C SER A 333 -29.16 13.12 -16.23
N GLN A 334 -28.89 11.96 -16.88
CA GLN A 334 -29.92 11.15 -17.54
C GLN A 334 -29.32 9.79 -17.92
N SER A 335 -29.32 8.86 -16.96
CA SER A 335 -29.57 7.42 -17.17
C SER A 335 -29.44 6.72 -15.81
N LEU A 336 -30.59 6.64 -15.18
CA LEU A 336 -30.91 5.63 -14.16
C LEU A 336 -31.05 4.26 -14.83
#